data_984e2d29516df62439a7085495f00937
#
_entry.id   984e2d29516df62439a7085495f00937
#
_cell.length_a   1.000
_cell.length_b   1.000
_cell.length_c   1.000
_cell.angle_alpha   90.00
_cell.angle_beta   90.00
_cell.angle_gamma   90.00
#
_symmetry.space_group_name_H-M   'P 1'
#
loop_
_entity.id
_entity.type
_entity.pdbx_description
1 polymer ?
#
loop_
_entity_poly.entity_id
_entity_poly.type
_entity_poly.pdbx_seq_one_letter_code
_entity_poly.pdbx_strand_id
1 'polypeptide(L)'
;MLKIKRIVNEVFNSNTYILYTDDEPSVYLIDPGNLKETLSWMEQNGKNDVKGILLTHSHFDHIYRVNDFLELYPHCILYVSSNHGKEYLADERKNFSRYHEHPITVIHPITHEVGNHEKILLWDEVEIICLHTPGHSPDSACFLYKKNLFTGDTLIKGIRTVTKLKGGSVEKLKETVKFLSSLKGKGLTVHAGHEDSFLLDNYNIEKIFFKSN
;
A
#
# COMPACT_ATOMS: atom_id res chain seq x y z
N MET A 1 -9.73 -16.60 -9.36
CA MET A 1 -9.20 -16.43 -7.96
C MET A 1 -8.13 -15.37 -7.99
N LEU A 2 -8.10 -14.40 -7.02
CA LEU A 2 -7.06 -13.36 -6.93
C LEU A 2 -5.69 -13.99 -6.68
N LYS A 3 -4.72 -13.56 -7.47
CA LYS A 3 -3.30 -13.84 -7.38
C LYS A 3 -2.52 -12.56 -7.10
N ILE A 4 -1.32 -12.71 -6.56
CA ILE A 4 -0.46 -11.60 -6.14
C ILE A 4 0.93 -11.81 -6.72
N LYS A 5 1.45 -10.79 -7.40
CA LYS A 5 2.85 -10.70 -7.79
C LYS A 5 3.50 -9.54 -7.05
N ARG A 6 4.62 -9.79 -6.37
CA ARG A 6 5.45 -8.75 -5.78
C ARG A 6 6.55 -8.33 -6.75
N ILE A 7 6.80 -7.04 -6.82
CA ILE A 7 7.96 -6.42 -7.46
C ILE A 7 8.65 -5.57 -6.40
N VAL A 8 9.98 -5.70 -6.31
CA VAL A 8 10.80 -4.85 -5.43
C VAL A 8 11.22 -3.61 -6.22
N ASN A 9 10.95 -2.44 -5.68
CA ASN A 9 11.21 -1.17 -6.32
C ASN A 9 12.66 -0.73 -6.13
N GLU A 10 13.16 0.12 -7.06
CA GLU A 10 14.53 0.64 -6.99
C GLU A 10 14.70 1.68 -5.87
N VAL A 11 13.63 2.42 -5.55
CA VAL A 11 13.63 3.44 -4.49
C VAL A 11 13.35 2.78 -3.14
N PHE A 12 14.32 2.83 -2.25
CA PHE A 12 14.28 2.28 -0.87
C PHE A 12 13.88 0.81 -0.76
N ASN A 13 13.93 0.02 -1.84
CA ASN A 13 13.47 -1.37 -1.90
C ASN A 13 12.02 -1.54 -1.40
N SER A 14 11.16 -0.55 -1.65
CA SER A 14 9.75 -0.68 -1.37
C SER A 14 9.10 -1.74 -2.27
N ASN A 15 7.95 -2.24 -1.88
CA ASN A 15 7.25 -3.31 -2.60
C ASN A 15 6.03 -2.77 -3.35
N THR A 16 5.97 -3.04 -4.65
CA THR A 16 4.74 -2.97 -5.44
C THR A 16 4.08 -4.34 -5.46
N TYR A 17 2.76 -4.39 -5.29
CA TYR A 17 2.00 -5.61 -5.47
C TYR A 17 1.04 -5.48 -6.64
N ILE A 18 1.13 -6.41 -7.60
CA ILE A 18 0.18 -6.55 -8.70
C ILE A 18 -0.87 -7.56 -8.26
N LEU A 19 -2.12 -7.12 -8.21
CA LEU A 19 -3.29 -7.96 -7.97
C LEU A 19 -3.90 -8.34 -9.31
N TYR A 20 -4.11 -9.62 -9.57
CA TYR A 20 -4.62 -10.11 -10.85
C TYR A 20 -5.40 -11.41 -10.70
N THR A 21 -6.19 -11.73 -11.72
CA THR A 21 -6.81 -13.05 -11.90
C THR A 21 -6.43 -13.60 -13.28
N ASP A 22 -6.58 -14.88 -13.53
CA ASP A 22 -6.26 -15.43 -14.86
C ASP A 22 -7.24 -14.96 -15.92
N ASP A 23 -8.49 -14.78 -15.53
CA ASP A 23 -9.62 -14.52 -16.43
C ASP A 23 -9.72 -13.05 -16.87
N GLU A 24 -9.11 -12.13 -16.14
CA GLU A 24 -9.19 -10.69 -16.40
C GLU A 24 -7.94 -10.16 -17.08
N PRO A 25 -8.06 -9.36 -18.16
CA PRO A 25 -6.91 -8.73 -18.81
C PRO A 25 -6.33 -7.55 -18.01
N SER A 26 -7.07 -7.07 -17.03
CA SER A 26 -6.71 -5.94 -16.18
C SER A 26 -6.09 -6.35 -14.86
N VAL A 27 -5.36 -5.41 -14.24
CA VAL A 27 -4.77 -5.56 -12.91
C VAL A 27 -5.16 -4.40 -12.00
N TYR A 28 -4.94 -4.59 -10.69
CA TYR A 28 -4.85 -3.51 -9.71
C TYR A 28 -3.44 -3.50 -9.12
N LEU A 29 -2.96 -2.30 -8.80
CA LEU A 29 -1.64 -2.11 -8.21
C LEU A 29 -1.76 -1.63 -6.77
N ILE A 30 -0.87 -2.10 -5.90
CA ILE A 30 -0.68 -1.51 -4.57
C ILE A 30 0.72 -0.90 -4.55
N ASP A 31 0.83 0.39 -4.21
CA ASP A 31 2.06 1.16 -4.04
C ASP A 31 3.02 1.02 -5.26
N PRO A 32 2.63 1.48 -6.45
CA PRO A 32 3.43 1.27 -7.66
C PRO A 32 4.71 2.11 -7.67
N GLY A 33 5.86 1.43 -7.75
CA GLY A 33 7.18 2.05 -7.69
C GLY A 33 8.16 1.63 -8.80
N ASN A 34 7.90 0.57 -9.57
CA ASN A 34 8.76 0.16 -10.68
C ASN A 34 7.93 0.00 -11.96
N LEU A 35 7.91 1.08 -12.76
CA LEU A 35 7.12 1.13 -13.99
C LEU A 35 7.56 0.05 -14.99
N LYS A 36 8.85 0.00 -15.29
CA LYS A 36 9.41 -0.89 -16.34
C LYS A 36 9.15 -2.37 -16.03
N GLU A 37 9.44 -2.79 -14.80
CA GLU A 37 9.29 -4.19 -14.42
C GLU A 37 7.81 -4.58 -14.32
N THR A 38 6.96 -3.66 -13.81
CA THR A 38 5.51 -3.88 -13.76
C THR A 38 4.91 -4.06 -15.14
N LEU A 39 5.21 -3.16 -16.11
CA LEU A 39 4.72 -3.25 -17.48
C LEU A 39 5.25 -4.50 -18.19
N SER A 40 6.53 -4.83 -18.02
CA SER A 40 7.12 -6.05 -18.61
C SER A 40 6.44 -7.32 -18.06
N TRP A 41 6.16 -7.37 -16.75
CA TRP A 41 5.44 -8.48 -16.18
C TRP A 41 3.99 -8.56 -16.71
N MET A 42 3.31 -7.43 -16.82
CA MET A 42 1.96 -7.36 -17.37
C MET A 42 1.91 -7.91 -18.80
N GLU A 43 2.81 -7.46 -19.68
CA GLU A 43 2.91 -7.93 -21.07
C GLU A 43 3.14 -9.44 -21.14
N GLN A 44 4.11 -9.97 -20.40
CA GLN A 44 4.44 -11.41 -20.36
C GLN A 44 3.29 -12.28 -19.84
N ASN A 45 2.36 -11.72 -19.07
CA ASN A 45 1.22 -12.43 -18.49
C ASN A 45 -0.12 -12.07 -19.15
N GLY A 46 -0.08 -11.43 -20.33
CA GLY A 46 -1.29 -11.08 -21.10
C GLY A 46 -2.18 -10.05 -20.41
N LYS A 47 -1.58 -9.19 -19.55
CA LYS A 47 -2.28 -8.09 -18.88
C LYS A 47 -1.98 -6.80 -19.62
N ASN A 48 -3.00 -6.01 -19.90
CA ASN A 48 -2.87 -4.81 -20.74
C ASN A 48 -3.56 -3.57 -20.16
N ASP A 49 -4.13 -3.67 -18.97
CA ASP A 49 -4.88 -2.58 -18.35
C ASP A 49 -4.66 -2.49 -16.85
N VAL A 50 -4.63 -1.26 -16.30
CA VAL A 50 -4.61 -0.97 -14.88
C VAL A 50 -5.93 -0.29 -14.50
N LYS A 51 -6.84 -1.04 -13.88
CA LYS A 51 -8.16 -0.53 -13.45
C LYS A 51 -8.08 0.35 -12.21
N GLY A 52 -7.11 0.11 -11.34
CA GLY A 52 -6.99 0.88 -10.11
C GLY A 52 -5.64 0.76 -9.43
N ILE A 53 -5.31 1.81 -8.68
CA ILE A 53 -4.14 1.88 -7.80
C ILE A 53 -4.64 2.09 -6.39
N LEU A 54 -4.22 1.23 -5.46
CA LEU A 54 -4.50 1.35 -4.04
C LEU A 54 -3.22 1.81 -3.33
N LEU A 55 -3.31 2.89 -2.56
CA LEU A 55 -2.17 3.40 -1.81
C LEU A 55 -2.31 3.08 -0.34
N THR A 56 -1.31 2.40 0.22
CA THR A 56 -1.25 2.14 1.66
C THR A 56 -1.00 3.42 2.42
N HIS A 57 -0.22 4.33 1.88
CA HIS A 57 0.02 5.68 2.38
C HIS A 57 0.76 6.51 1.33
N SER A 58 0.97 7.79 1.61
CA SER A 58 1.44 8.75 0.61
C SER A 58 2.94 9.05 0.69
N HIS A 59 3.77 8.27 1.41
CA HIS A 59 5.21 8.54 1.40
C HIS A 59 5.83 8.28 0.02
N PHE A 60 6.88 9.05 -0.28
CA PHE A 60 7.50 9.14 -1.59
C PHE A 60 7.79 7.80 -2.25
N ASP A 61 8.36 6.87 -1.52
CA ASP A 61 8.78 5.57 -2.01
C ASP A 61 7.62 4.59 -2.33
N HIS A 62 6.39 4.96 -1.95
CA HIS A 62 5.17 4.23 -2.29
C HIS A 62 4.37 4.88 -3.43
N ILE A 63 4.71 6.11 -3.80
CA ILE A 63 3.94 6.88 -4.78
C ILE A 63 4.74 7.35 -5.99
N TYR A 64 6.05 7.16 -6.04
CA TYR A 64 6.92 7.87 -6.98
C TYR A 64 6.71 7.51 -8.46
N ARG A 65 5.99 6.43 -8.76
CA ARG A 65 5.57 6.07 -10.13
C ARG A 65 4.06 6.15 -10.36
N VAL A 66 3.30 6.63 -9.39
CA VAL A 66 1.83 6.74 -9.51
C VAL A 66 1.45 7.60 -10.72
N ASN A 67 2.05 8.76 -10.90
CA ASN A 67 1.74 9.66 -12.03
C ASN A 67 2.01 9.00 -13.37
N ASP A 68 3.09 8.23 -13.52
CA ASP A 68 3.42 7.52 -14.76
C ASP A 68 2.31 6.52 -15.13
N PHE A 69 1.80 5.77 -14.15
CA PHE A 69 0.69 4.85 -14.38
C PHE A 69 -0.62 5.56 -14.68
N LEU A 70 -0.92 6.69 -14.01
CA LEU A 70 -2.12 7.47 -14.26
C LEU A 70 -2.10 8.15 -15.65
N GLU A 71 -0.92 8.51 -16.15
CA GLU A 71 -0.74 9.02 -17.52
C GLU A 71 -0.99 7.92 -18.57
N LEU A 72 -0.46 6.71 -18.35
CA LEU A 72 -0.66 5.57 -19.23
C LEU A 72 -2.10 5.03 -19.20
N TYR A 73 -2.75 5.08 -18.04
CA TYR A 73 -4.09 4.56 -17.79
C TYR A 73 -4.99 5.63 -17.16
N PRO A 74 -5.41 6.67 -17.91
CA PRO A 74 -6.11 7.82 -17.35
C PRO A 74 -7.51 7.52 -16.79
N HIS A 75 -8.08 6.35 -17.13
CA HIS A 75 -9.33 5.84 -16.55
C HIS A 75 -9.13 5.08 -15.23
N CYS A 76 -7.88 4.86 -14.83
CA CYS A 76 -7.54 4.17 -13.59
C CYS A 76 -8.11 4.91 -12.38
N ILE A 77 -8.70 4.18 -11.43
CA ILE A 77 -9.20 4.75 -10.18
C ILE A 77 -8.06 4.77 -9.16
N LEU A 78 -7.78 5.92 -8.58
CA LEU A 78 -6.82 6.06 -7.48
C LEU A 78 -7.56 5.94 -6.14
N TYR A 79 -7.30 4.86 -5.40
CA TYR A 79 -7.86 4.63 -4.07
C TYR A 79 -6.89 5.09 -2.99
N VAL A 80 -7.34 6.00 -2.14
CA VAL A 80 -6.55 6.56 -1.04
C VAL A 80 -7.36 6.52 0.25
N SER A 81 -6.69 6.47 1.40
CA SER A 81 -7.39 6.59 2.69
C SER A 81 -8.16 7.91 2.78
N SER A 82 -9.42 7.87 3.22
CA SER A 82 -10.21 9.09 3.50
C SER A 82 -9.63 9.89 4.68
N ASN A 83 -8.71 9.30 5.44
CA ASN A 83 -7.98 9.98 6.49
C ASN A 83 -6.72 10.64 5.91
N HIS A 84 -6.85 11.85 5.38
CA HIS A 84 -5.79 12.69 4.82
C HIS A 84 -5.09 12.18 3.53
N GLY A 85 -5.52 11.11 2.89
CA GLY A 85 -4.83 10.56 1.72
C GLY A 85 -4.63 11.58 0.60
N LYS A 86 -5.70 12.23 0.13
CA LYS A 86 -5.61 13.29 -0.91
C LYS A 86 -4.75 14.47 -0.49
N GLU A 87 -4.87 14.92 0.76
CA GLU A 87 -4.11 16.03 1.30
C GLU A 87 -2.60 15.75 1.28
N TYR A 88 -2.21 14.54 1.65
CA TYR A 88 -0.80 14.13 1.69
C TYR A 88 -0.23 13.93 0.29
N LEU A 89 -0.98 13.36 -0.63
CA LEU A 89 -0.56 13.19 -2.03
C LEU A 89 -0.33 14.52 -2.75
N ALA A 90 -1.15 15.53 -2.44
CA ALA A 90 -1.08 16.85 -3.10
C ALA A 90 0.01 17.76 -2.53
N ASP A 91 0.72 17.38 -1.48
CA ASP A 91 1.73 18.21 -0.80
C ASP A 91 3.07 17.49 -0.72
N GLU A 92 4.05 17.94 -1.52
CA GLU A 92 5.42 17.38 -1.57
C GLU A 92 6.18 17.37 -0.22
N ARG A 93 5.75 18.19 0.75
CA ARG A 93 6.32 18.22 2.10
C ARG A 93 5.68 17.15 3.00
N LYS A 94 4.40 16.84 2.76
CA LYS A 94 3.67 15.83 3.53
C LYS A 94 3.97 14.43 3.06
N ASN A 95 4.14 14.26 1.74
CA ASN A 95 4.54 12.99 1.14
C ASN A 95 6.06 12.77 1.13
N PHE A 96 6.84 13.74 1.63
CA PHE A 96 8.30 13.74 1.72
C PHE A 96 9.05 13.74 0.39
N SER A 97 8.41 13.84 -0.76
CA SER A 97 9.08 13.88 -2.06
C SER A 97 9.95 15.13 -2.23
N ARG A 98 9.64 16.24 -1.53
CA ARG A 98 10.45 17.46 -1.53
C ARG A 98 11.92 17.24 -1.15
N TYR A 99 12.22 16.21 -0.39
CA TYR A 99 13.58 15.91 0.06
C TYR A 99 14.32 14.99 -0.93
N HIS A 100 13.73 14.70 -2.08
CA HIS A 100 14.30 13.91 -3.17
C HIS A 100 14.55 14.77 -4.39
N GLU A 101 15.33 14.25 -5.33
CA GLU A 101 15.77 14.97 -6.54
C GLU A 101 14.61 15.46 -7.40
N HIS A 102 13.53 14.66 -7.45
CA HIS A 102 12.32 14.96 -8.22
C HIS A 102 11.09 14.94 -7.30
N PRO A 103 10.75 16.11 -6.70
CA PRO A 103 9.53 16.23 -5.90
C PRO A 103 8.28 15.92 -6.75
N ILE A 104 7.34 15.23 -6.15
CA ILE A 104 6.08 14.84 -6.82
C ILE A 104 4.87 15.23 -6.01
N THR A 105 3.81 15.62 -6.73
CA THR A 105 2.45 15.69 -6.22
C THR A 105 1.58 14.80 -7.07
N VAL A 106 0.58 14.16 -6.46
CA VAL A 106 -0.38 13.32 -7.17
C VAL A 106 -1.76 13.95 -7.02
N ILE A 107 -2.32 14.39 -8.14
CA ILE A 107 -3.68 14.94 -8.24
C ILE A 107 -4.36 14.23 -9.41
N HIS A 108 -5.37 13.44 -9.12
CA HIS A 108 -6.08 12.69 -10.15
C HIS A 108 -7.59 12.87 -10.02
N PRO A 109 -8.32 13.18 -11.13
CA PRO A 109 -9.76 13.45 -11.08
C PRO A 109 -10.59 12.24 -10.63
N ILE A 110 -10.14 11.02 -10.94
CA ILE A 110 -10.82 9.79 -10.55
C ILE A 110 -10.17 9.24 -9.27
N THR A 111 -10.23 10.02 -8.17
CA THR A 111 -9.72 9.60 -6.88
C THR A 111 -10.87 9.26 -5.93
N HIS A 112 -10.86 8.03 -5.42
CA HIS A 112 -11.81 7.54 -4.43
C HIS A 112 -11.16 7.55 -3.03
N GLU A 113 -11.74 8.32 -2.12
CA GLU A 113 -11.34 8.35 -0.71
C GLU A 113 -12.05 7.24 0.04
N VAL A 114 -11.29 6.22 0.43
CA VAL A 114 -11.82 4.99 1.01
C VAL A 114 -11.94 5.12 2.53
N GLY A 115 -13.13 4.85 3.05
CA GLY A 115 -13.42 4.85 4.47
C GLY A 115 -12.86 3.62 5.21
N ASN A 116 -12.79 3.73 6.53
CA ASN A 116 -12.38 2.60 7.36
C ASN A 116 -13.43 1.47 7.28
N HIS A 117 -12.98 0.24 7.06
CA HIS A 117 -13.79 -0.96 6.80
C HIS A 117 -14.63 -0.90 5.50
N GLU A 118 -14.40 0.08 4.64
CA GLU A 118 -15.03 0.13 3.33
C GLU A 118 -14.49 -0.99 2.44
N LYS A 119 -15.40 -1.55 1.64
CA LYS A 119 -15.11 -2.59 0.65
C LYS A 119 -14.93 -1.97 -0.71
N ILE A 120 -13.85 -2.30 -1.39
CA ILE A 120 -13.55 -1.93 -2.75
C ILE A 120 -13.80 -3.16 -3.62
N LEU A 121 -14.74 -3.08 -4.56
CA LEU A 121 -14.94 -4.12 -5.57
C LEU A 121 -13.88 -3.96 -6.66
N LEU A 122 -12.98 -4.92 -6.77
CA LEU A 122 -11.92 -4.92 -7.80
C LEU A 122 -12.44 -5.50 -9.11
N TRP A 123 -12.98 -6.71 -9.06
CA TRP A 123 -13.70 -7.40 -10.14
C TRP A 123 -14.93 -8.06 -9.54
N ASP A 124 -15.78 -8.62 -10.41
CA ASP A 124 -16.92 -9.40 -9.96
C ASP A 124 -16.47 -10.44 -8.91
N GLU A 125 -17.11 -10.43 -7.75
CA GLU A 125 -16.84 -11.33 -6.61
C GLU A 125 -15.47 -11.15 -5.91
N VAL A 126 -14.66 -10.17 -6.28
CA VAL A 126 -13.37 -9.86 -5.62
C VAL A 126 -13.44 -8.53 -4.90
N GLU A 127 -13.72 -8.57 -3.61
CA GLU A 127 -13.71 -7.39 -2.74
C GLU A 127 -12.47 -7.36 -1.85
N ILE A 128 -11.84 -6.19 -1.73
CA ILE A 128 -10.78 -5.91 -0.75
C ILE A 128 -11.27 -4.89 0.27
N ILE A 129 -10.90 -5.06 1.53
CA ILE A 129 -11.35 -4.19 2.62
C ILE A 129 -10.23 -3.23 2.99
N CYS A 130 -10.54 -1.93 3.04
CA CYS A 130 -9.64 -0.91 3.56
C CYS A 130 -9.74 -0.87 5.09
N LEU A 131 -8.60 -0.88 5.77
CA LEU A 131 -8.48 -0.79 7.23
C LEU A 131 -7.58 0.39 7.57
N HIS A 132 -8.11 1.44 8.17
CA HIS A 132 -7.29 2.57 8.58
C HIS A 132 -6.36 2.15 9.73
N THR A 133 -5.06 2.34 9.53
CA THR A 133 -4.00 1.93 10.46
C THR A 133 -3.02 3.07 10.71
N PRO A 134 -3.49 4.23 11.19
CA PRO A 134 -2.64 5.40 11.39
C PRO A 134 -1.57 5.13 12.46
N GLY A 135 -0.44 5.85 12.32
CA GLY A 135 0.68 5.76 13.28
C GLY A 135 2.01 5.99 12.61
N HIS A 136 2.30 5.28 11.52
CA HIS A 136 3.43 5.59 10.63
C HIS A 136 3.19 6.93 9.93
N SER A 137 2.05 7.08 9.31
CA SER A 137 1.50 8.34 8.78
C SER A 137 0.01 8.47 9.14
N PRO A 138 -0.60 9.65 9.04
CA PRO A 138 -2.03 9.82 9.29
C PRO A 138 -2.93 9.09 8.30
N ASP A 139 -2.50 8.98 7.05
CA ASP A 139 -3.21 8.35 5.95
C ASP A 139 -2.91 6.85 5.79
N SER A 140 -2.11 6.27 6.69
CA SER A 140 -1.78 4.84 6.64
C SER A 140 -3.03 3.96 6.68
N ALA A 141 -3.11 3.03 5.73
CA ALA A 141 -4.15 2.04 5.60
C ALA A 141 -3.56 0.66 5.24
N CYS A 142 -4.19 -0.39 5.73
CA CYS A 142 -3.97 -1.75 5.28
C CYS A 142 -5.11 -2.17 4.36
N PHE A 143 -4.80 -3.08 3.43
CA PHE A 143 -5.82 -3.70 2.58
C PHE A 143 -5.92 -5.19 2.88
N LEU A 144 -7.12 -5.68 3.15
CA LEU A 144 -7.37 -7.07 3.51
C LEU A 144 -8.18 -7.78 2.44
N TYR A 145 -7.62 -8.84 1.87
CA TYR A 145 -8.32 -9.78 1.01
C TYR A 145 -8.16 -11.21 1.51
N LYS A 146 -9.23 -11.81 2.02
CA LYS A 146 -9.22 -13.18 2.58
C LYS A 146 -8.10 -13.35 3.61
N LYS A 147 -7.03 -14.07 3.27
CA LYS A 147 -5.86 -14.31 4.14
C LYS A 147 -4.65 -13.43 3.80
N ASN A 148 -4.80 -12.46 2.92
CA ASN A 148 -3.73 -11.55 2.50
C ASN A 148 -3.97 -10.16 3.09
N LEU A 149 -2.99 -9.65 3.85
CA LEU A 149 -3.02 -8.34 4.49
C LEU A 149 -1.85 -7.51 3.98
N PHE A 150 -2.14 -6.48 3.17
CA PHE A 150 -1.15 -5.52 2.69
C PHE A 150 -1.04 -4.39 3.70
N THR A 151 0.12 -4.19 4.29
CA THR A 151 0.29 -3.30 5.46
C THR A 151 1.05 -2.02 5.17
N GLY A 152 1.62 -1.86 3.96
CA GLY A 152 2.56 -0.78 3.74
C GLY A 152 3.61 -0.76 4.86
N ASP A 153 3.90 0.42 5.37
CA ASP A 153 4.89 0.62 6.43
C ASP A 153 4.35 0.55 7.86
N THR A 154 3.05 0.23 7.97
CA THR A 154 2.45 0.03 9.29
C THR A 154 3.06 -1.16 10.03
N LEU A 155 3.39 -2.24 9.32
CA LEU A 155 3.97 -3.46 9.89
C LEU A 155 4.93 -4.12 8.91
N ILE A 156 6.23 -4.07 9.21
CA ILE A 156 7.32 -4.65 8.42
C ILE A 156 8.08 -5.65 9.30
N LYS A 157 8.41 -6.81 8.74
CA LYS A 157 9.12 -7.86 9.49
C LYS A 157 10.52 -7.40 9.91
N GLY A 158 10.77 -7.39 11.21
CA GLY A 158 12.10 -7.07 11.76
C GLY A 158 12.46 -5.58 11.74
N ILE A 159 11.59 -4.72 11.22
CA ILE A 159 11.83 -3.28 11.15
C ILE A 159 10.90 -2.56 12.12
N ARG A 160 11.45 -1.59 12.85
CA ARG A 160 10.67 -0.69 13.69
C ARG A 160 9.87 0.27 12.81
N THR A 161 8.57 0.38 13.06
CA THR A 161 7.74 1.37 12.38
C THR A 161 8.18 2.78 12.72
N VAL A 162 8.50 3.58 11.71
CA VAL A 162 8.92 4.97 11.86
C VAL A 162 7.70 5.83 12.20
N THR A 163 7.78 6.57 13.33
CA THR A 163 6.71 7.50 13.78
C THR A 163 7.25 8.91 14.02
N LYS A 164 8.51 9.17 13.67
CA LYS A 164 9.16 10.46 13.89
C LYS A 164 8.96 11.45 12.74
N LEU A 165 8.49 10.99 11.61
CA LEU A 165 8.18 11.86 10.48
C LEU A 165 6.93 12.69 10.79
N LYS A 166 6.79 13.83 10.09
CA LYS A 166 5.65 14.74 10.26
C LYS A 166 4.33 13.98 10.06
N GLY A 167 3.45 14.03 11.04
CA GLY A 167 2.16 13.32 11.03
C GLY A 167 2.23 11.94 11.69
N GLY A 168 3.40 11.35 11.90
CA GLY A 168 3.53 10.09 12.64
C GLY A 168 3.13 10.24 14.12
N SER A 169 2.59 9.17 14.72
CA SER A 169 2.12 9.16 16.11
C SER A 169 2.32 7.79 16.75
N VAL A 170 3.07 7.78 17.85
CA VAL A 170 3.28 6.57 18.65
C VAL A 170 1.96 6.10 19.29
N GLU A 171 1.13 7.03 19.74
CA GLU A 171 -0.16 6.74 20.38
C GLU A 171 -1.10 6.03 19.40
N LYS A 172 -1.27 6.59 18.21
CA LYS A 172 -2.08 5.96 17.14
C LYS A 172 -1.49 4.62 16.71
N LEU A 173 -0.15 4.50 16.62
CA LEU A 173 0.49 3.24 16.31
C LEU A 173 0.19 2.16 17.36
N LYS A 174 0.12 2.50 18.65
CA LYS A 174 -0.27 1.55 19.71
C LYS A 174 -1.69 1.03 19.54
N GLU A 175 -2.63 1.89 19.17
CA GLU A 175 -4.01 1.49 18.85
C GLU A 175 -4.05 0.57 17.63
N THR A 176 -3.36 0.93 16.57
CA THR A 176 -3.20 0.13 15.36
C THR A 176 -2.60 -1.25 15.66
N VAL A 177 -1.56 -1.33 16.48
CA VAL A 177 -0.94 -2.60 16.91
C VAL A 177 -1.91 -3.47 17.69
N LYS A 178 -2.68 -2.87 18.61
CA LYS A 178 -3.73 -3.59 19.33
C LYS A 178 -4.77 -4.18 18.39
N PHE A 179 -5.20 -3.39 17.39
CA PHE A 179 -6.11 -3.85 16.35
C PHE A 179 -5.51 -4.99 15.52
N LEU A 180 -4.29 -4.83 14.98
CA LEU A 180 -3.62 -5.86 14.18
C LEU A 180 -3.36 -7.14 15.00
N SER A 181 -3.06 -7.01 16.29
CA SER A 181 -2.91 -8.14 17.21
C SER A 181 -4.20 -8.94 17.36
N SER A 182 -5.37 -8.30 17.29
CA SER A 182 -6.67 -8.98 17.33
C SER A 182 -6.97 -9.82 16.08
N LEU A 183 -6.20 -9.60 15.00
CA LEU A 183 -6.29 -10.39 13.76
C LEU A 183 -5.46 -11.67 13.81
N LYS A 184 -4.62 -11.88 14.83
CA LYS A 184 -3.84 -13.12 15.00
C LYS A 184 -4.77 -14.33 15.20
N GLY A 185 -4.29 -15.50 14.81
CA GLY A 185 -5.08 -16.73 14.80
C GLY A 185 -5.93 -16.94 13.56
N LYS A 186 -5.95 -15.96 12.64
CA LYS A 186 -6.71 -16.04 11.37
C LYS A 186 -5.90 -16.57 10.20
N GLY A 187 -4.61 -16.88 10.39
CA GLY A 187 -3.72 -17.37 9.33
C GLY A 187 -3.45 -16.33 8.25
N LEU A 188 -3.28 -15.07 8.63
CA LEU A 188 -3.02 -13.97 7.67
C LEU A 188 -1.56 -13.96 7.24
N THR A 189 -1.34 -13.86 5.92
CA THR A 189 -0.05 -13.51 5.33
C THR A 189 0.03 -11.98 5.21
N VAL A 190 1.05 -11.41 5.81
CA VAL A 190 1.36 -9.98 5.72
C VAL A 190 2.23 -9.73 4.51
N HIS A 191 1.81 -8.79 3.66
CA HIS A 191 2.52 -8.23 2.52
C HIS A 191 2.88 -6.79 2.87
N ALA A 192 4.10 -6.59 3.37
CA ALA A 192 4.56 -5.30 3.86
C ALA A 192 5.05 -4.37 2.74
N GLY A 193 5.19 -3.09 3.04
CA GLY A 193 5.75 -2.08 2.13
C GLY A 193 7.23 -2.32 1.79
N HIS A 194 7.94 -3.02 2.66
CA HIS A 194 9.33 -3.45 2.49
C HIS A 194 9.51 -4.89 2.96
N GLU A 195 10.63 -5.51 2.61
CA GLU A 195 10.99 -6.86 3.00
C GLU A 195 10.05 -7.96 2.47
N ASP A 196 10.30 -9.20 2.88
CA ASP A 196 9.51 -10.36 2.48
C ASP A 196 8.21 -10.50 3.26
N SER A 197 7.22 -11.14 2.64
CA SER A 197 5.96 -11.50 3.29
C SER A 197 6.17 -12.50 4.43
N PHE A 198 5.28 -12.47 5.42
CA PHE A 198 5.37 -13.34 6.59
C PHE A 198 3.99 -13.67 7.17
N LEU A 199 3.90 -14.74 7.98
CA LEU A 199 2.67 -15.09 8.70
C LEU A 199 2.52 -14.22 9.95
N LEU A 200 1.39 -13.52 10.07
CA LEU A 200 1.08 -12.67 11.21
C LEU A 200 1.08 -13.43 12.53
N ASP A 201 0.57 -14.66 12.52
CA ASP A 201 0.44 -15.49 13.73
C ASP A 201 1.80 -15.82 14.35
N ASN A 202 2.83 -15.94 13.53
CA ASN A 202 4.19 -16.27 13.96
C ASN A 202 5.05 -15.04 14.30
N TYR A 203 4.49 -13.83 14.16
CA TYR A 203 5.23 -12.58 14.37
C TYR A 203 4.84 -11.91 15.69
N ASN A 204 5.83 -11.50 16.47
CA ASN A 204 5.60 -10.64 17.62
C ASN A 204 5.48 -9.20 17.16
N ILE A 205 4.22 -8.71 17.02
CA ILE A 205 3.92 -7.36 16.52
C ILE A 205 4.53 -6.27 17.41
N GLU A 206 4.66 -6.50 18.72
CA GLU A 206 5.23 -5.50 19.63
C GLU A 206 6.69 -5.16 19.32
N LYS A 207 7.40 -6.02 18.57
CA LYS A 207 8.77 -5.73 18.12
C LYS A 207 8.87 -4.47 17.25
N ILE A 208 7.78 -4.01 16.64
CA ILE A 208 7.79 -2.76 15.86
C ILE A 208 8.09 -1.50 16.69
N PHE A 209 7.94 -1.56 18.01
CA PHE A 209 8.28 -0.47 18.91
C PHE A 209 9.74 -0.48 19.39
N PHE A 210 10.43 -1.61 19.25
CA PHE A 210 11.77 -1.81 19.80
C PHE A 210 12.79 -1.97 18.66
N LYS A 211 14.00 -1.39 18.85
CA LYS A 211 15.12 -1.74 17.98
C LYS A 211 15.41 -3.24 18.17
N SER A 212 15.56 -3.96 17.05
CA SER A 212 16.23 -5.26 17.09
C SER A 212 17.66 -5.03 17.60
N ASN A 213 18.02 -5.65 18.73
CA ASN A 213 19.41 -5.70 19.17
C ASN A 213 20.21 -6.56 18.21
#